data_f14841d8d889c22caa0526e03117553b
#
_entry.id   f14841d8d889c22caa0526e03117553b
#
_cell.length_a   1.000
_cell.length_b   1.000
_cell.length_c   1.000
_cell.angle_alpha   90.00
_cell.angle_beta   90.00
_cell.angle_gamma   90.00
#
_symmetry.space_group_name_H-M   'P 1'
#
loop_
_entity.id
_entity.type
_entity.pdbx_description
1 polymer ?
#
loop_
_entity_poly.entity_id
_entity_poly.type
_entity_poly.pdbx_seq_one_letter_code
_entity_poly.pdbx_strand_id
1 'polypeptide(L)'
;MRDCTIKSKRFTLVFLLKICAGWEIEVNKKNKKRIRALSWVLFIVYLMCMVYFLFFSEQLGRGNSREYRYNLTVFAEIKRYITYWKKIGDFNVLLNLFGNVVCFMPFGFVLPILSNRQRSVLKVTFLTMLCSIAVEITQLVTMTGSCDVDDVILNTAGGFLGYIMFAIGMCVIHIRDKKRKGR
;
A
#
# COMPACT_ATOMS: atom_id res chain seq x y z
N MET A 1 -25.29 -5.42 -25.62
CA MET A 1 -24.85 -4.08 -25.20
C MET A 1 -23.93 -4.05 -23.95
N ARG A 2 -23.89 -5.06 -23.09
CA ARG A 2 -23.03 -5.09 -21.87
C ARG A 2 -21.54 -5.39 -22.13
N ASP A 3 -21.18 -6.12 -23.18
CA ASP A 3 -19.78 -6.51 -23.47
C ASP A 3 -18.90 -5.38 -24.00
N CYS A 4 -19.48 -4.38 -24.66
CA CYS A 4 -18.70 -3.27 -25.21
C CYS A 4 -18.20 -2.32 -24.11
N THR A 5 -18.98 -2.16 -23.03
CA THR A 5 -18.64 -1.28 -21.91
C THR A 5 -17.52 -1.86 -21.00
N ILE A 6 -17.45 -3.19 -20.87
CA ILE A 6 -16.43 -3.88 -20.07
C ILE A 6 -15.08 -3.88 -20.81
N LYS A 7 -15.09 -4.09 -22.14
CA LYS A 7 -13.87 -3.98 -22.97
C LYS A 7 -13.31 -2.55 -22.97
N SER A 8 -14.17 -1.54 -23.05
CA SER A 8 -13.77 -0.13 -22.99
C SER A 8 -13.11 0.23 -21.66
N LYS A 9 -13.69 -0.19 -20.52
CA LYS A 9 -13.13 0.08 -19.18
C LYS A 9 -11.80 -0.65 -18.93
N ARG A 10 -11.66 -1.90 -19.38
CA ARG A 10 -10.38 -2.64 -19.31
C ARG A 10 -9.30 -1.98 -20.16
N PHE A 11 -9.64 -1.53 -21.37
CA PHE A 11 -8.71 -0.83 -22.25
C PHE A 11 -8.25 0.50 -21.64
N THR A 12 -9.16 1.24 -21.00
CA THR A 12 -8.84 2.51 -20.33
C THR A 12 -7.93 2.31 -19.12
N LEU A 13 -8.16 1.28 -18.29
CA LEU A 13 -7.33 1.00 -17.14
C LEU A 13 -5.91 0.54 -17.54
N VAL A 14 -5.80 -0.39 -18.49
CA VAL A 14 -4.51 -0.87 -19.01
C VAL A 14 -3.77 0.23 -19.74
N PHE A 15 -4.47 1.10 -20.47
CA PHE A 15 -3.93 2.25 -21.16
C PHE A 15 -3.41 3.30 -20.16
N LEU A 16 -4.16 3.59 -19.08
CA LEU A 16 -3.72 4.46 -17.99
C LEU A 16 -2.49 3.90 -17.27
N LEU A 17 -2.46 2.61 -16.99
CA LEU A 17 -1.32 1.95 -16.35
C LEU A 17 -0.06 1.96 -17.24
N LYS A 18 -0.21 1.80 -18.56
CA LYS A 18 0.90 1.91 -19.53
C LYS A 18 1.39 3.35 -19.69
N ILE A 19 0.50 4.33 -19.71
CA ILE A 19 0.87 5.75 -19.76
C ILE A 19 1.68 6.12 -18.51
N CYS A 20 1.26 5.70 -17.32
CA CYS A 20 1.97 5.99 -16.08
C CYS A 20 3.35 5.31 -15.98
N ALA A 21 3.55 4.17 -16.61
CA ALA A 21 4.82 3.45 -16.61
C ALA A 21 5.91 4.10 -17.49
N GLY A 22 5.52 4.84 -18.56
CA GLY A 22 6.44 5.43 -19.56
C GLY A 22 6.78 6.90 -19.33
N TRP A 23 6.31 7.54 -18.27
CA TRP A 23 6.33 8.99 -18.13
C TRP A 23 7.52 9.52 -17.34
N GLU A 24 8.38 10.26 -18.03
CA GLU A 24 9.32 11.18 -17.41
C GLU A 24 8.63 12.55 -17.22
N ILE A 25 8.46 12.96 -15.95
CA ILE A 25 8.11 14.34 -15.64
C ILE A 25 9.30 15.20 -16.07
N GLU A 26 9.07 16.17 -16.95
CA GLU A 26 10.03 17.21 -17.32
C GLU A 26 10.18 18.22 -16.15
N VAL A 27 10.56 17.69 -14.98
CA VAL A 27 10.93 18.52 -13.83
C VAL A 27 12.39 18.90 -13.96
N ASN A 28 12.71 20.17 -13.78
CA ASN A 28 14.08 20.66 -13.73
C ASN A 28 14.96 19.72 -12.89
N LYS A 29 16.10 19.29 -13.42
CA LYS A 29 17.02 18.30 -12.79
C LYS A 29 17.30 18.59 -11.31
N LYS A 30 17.41 19.89 -10.95
CA LYS A 30 17.66 20.35 -9.56
C LYS A 30 16.46 20.05 -8.65
N ASN A 31 15.23 20.30 -9.11
CA ASN A 31 14.01 20.04 -8.34
C ASN A 31 13.74 18.53 -8.22
N LYS A 32 14.06 17.75 -9.26
CA LYS A 32 13.94 16.27 -9.23
C LYS A 32 14.81 15.64 -8.12
N LYS A 33 16.06 16.14 -7.95
CA LYS A 33 16.94 15.69 -6.86
C LYS A 33 16.38 16.04 -5.46
N ARG A 34 15.88 17.29 -5.29
CA ARG A 34 15.30 17.73 -4.02
C ARG A 34 14.05 16.95 -3.64
N ILE A 35 13.12 16.74 -4.60
CA ILE A 35 11.90 15.97 -4.39
C ILE A 35 12.26 14.53 -3.99
N ARG A 36 13.20 13.90 -4.69
CA ARG A 36 13.64 12.54 -4.36
C ARG A 36 14.29 12.46 -2.98
N ALA A 37 15.13 13.41 -2.61
CA ALA A 37 15.76 13.46 -1.29
C ALA A 37 14.70 13.62 -0.18
N LEU A 38 13.76 14.55 -0.35
CA LEU A 38 12.65 14.74 0.58
C LEU A 38 11.79 13.48 0.70
N SER A 39 11.48 12.85 -0.43
CA SER A 39 10.71 11.58 -0.44
C SER A 39 11.44 10.46 0.29
N TRP A 40 12.77 10.38 0.21
CA TRP A 40 13.56 9.43 0.98
C TRP A 40 13.48 9.70 2.49
N VAL A 41 13.62 10.96 2.92
CA VAL A 41 13.50 11.33 4.34
C VAL A 41 12.11 10.98 4.87
N LEU A 42 11.05 11.39 4.17
CA LEU A 42 9.68 11.09 4.55
C LEU A 42 9.40 9.58 4.56
N PHE A 43 9.99 8.83 3.63
CA PHE A 43 9.83 7.39 3.57
C PHE A 43 10.52 6.68 4.75
N ILE A 44 11.70 7.14 5.16
CA ILE A 44 12.40 6.60 6.33
C ILE A 44 11.59 6.88 7.61
N VAL A 45 11.10 8.13 7.78
CA VAL A 45 10.23 8.48 8.92
C VAL A 45 8.98 7.61 8.93
N TYR A 46 8.33 7.43 7.77
CA TYR A 46 7.18 6.56 7.63
C TYR A 46 7.50 5.13 8.02
N LEU A 47 8.64 4.55 7.56
CA LEU A 47 9.05 3.20 7.94
C LEU A 47 9.27 3.07 9.44
N MET A 48 9.87 4.06 10.09
CA MET A 48 10.03 4.06 11.55
C MET A 48 8.67 4.08 12.27
N CYS A 49 7.74 4.92 11.82
CA CYS A 49 6.38 4.96 12.36
C CYS A 49 5.66 3.62 12.11
N MET A 50 5.78 3.04 10.92
CA MET A 50 5.18 1.75 10.57
C MET A 50 5.71 0.65 11.49
N VAL A 51 7.03 0.56 11.69
CA VAL A 51 7.64 -0.40 12.61
C VAL A 51 7.12 -0.18 14.03
N TYR A 52 7.05 1.06 14.51
CA TYR A 52 6.49 1.36 15.82
C TYR A 52 5.06 0.84 15.97
N PHE A 53 4.18 1.15 15.01
CA PHE A 53 2.79 0.69 15.06
C PHE A 53 2.67 -0.83 14.94
N LEU A 54 3.46 -1.46 14.08
CA LEU A 54 3.36 -2.89 13.84
C LEU A 54 3.93 -3.75 14.98
N PHE A 55 4.89 -3.24 15.75
CA PHE A 55 5.59 -4.03 16.77
C PHE A 55 5.30 -3.58 18.20
N PHE A 56 5.01 -2.30 18.43
CA PHE A 56 4.92 -1.73 19.78
C PHE A 56 3.53 -1.19 20.16
N SER A 57 2.55 -1.20 19.25
CA SER A 57 1.20 -0.71 19.57
C SER A 57 0.41 -1.73 20.39
N GLU A 58 0.34 -1.50 21.68
CA GLU A 58 -0.48 -2.31 22.61
C GLU A 58 -1.99 -2.28 22.27
N GLN A 59 -2.46 -1.19 21.68
CA GLN A 59 -3.87 -1.01 21.26
C GLN A 59 -4.32 -2.02 20.20
N LEU A 60 -3.37 -2.62 19.47
CA LEU A 60 -3.63 -3.68 18.47
C LEU A 60 -3.62 -5.09 19.09
N GLY A 61 -3.67 -5.20 20.45
CA GLY A 61 -3.64 -6.49 21.14
C GLY A 61 -2.31 -7.24 21.03
N ARG A 62 -1.24 -6.52 20.70
CA ARG A 62 0.13 -7.04 20.54
C ARG A 62 0.85 -7.04 21.89
N GLY A 63 0.27 -7.75 22.87
CA GLY A 63 0.91 -7.97 24.16
C GLY A 63 1.93 -9.10 24.10
N ASN A 64 2.82 -9.17 25.12
CA ASN A 64 3.83 -10.20 25.33
C ASN A 64 3.16 -11.59 25.48
N SER A 65 2.66 -12.16 24.40
CA SER A 65 2.22 -13.56 24.39
C SER A 65 3.47 -14.43 24.27
N ARG A 66 3.76 -15.25 25.28
CA ARG A 66 4.87 -16.23 25.25
C ARG A 66 4.59 -17.41 24.30
N GLU A 67 3.63 -17.30 23.40
CA GLU A 67 3.20 -18.37 22.49
C GLU A 67 3.27 -17.91 21.04
N TYR A 68 3.76 -18.79 20.18
CA TYR A 68 3.71 -18.58 18.73
C TYR A 68 2.26 -18.63 18.25
N ARG A 69 1.75 -17.52 17.75
CA ARG A 69 0.38 -17.42 17.23
C ARG A 69 0.46 -17.23 15.72
N TYR A 70 -0.24 -18.09 14.99
CA TYR A 70 -0.31 -17.99 13.55
C TYR A 70 -1.70 -18.40 13.03
N ASN A 71 -2.14 -17.77 11.97
CA ASN A 71 -3.35 -18.10 11.26
C ASN A 71 -3.04 -18.13 9.75
N LEU A 72 -3.09 -19.32 9.17
CA LEU A 72 -2.84 -19.53 7.74
C LEU A 72 -4.14 -19.75 6.96
N THR A 73 -5.29 -19.65 7.61
CA THR A 73 -6.60 -19.81 6.97
C THR A 73 -7.02 -18.49 6.33
N VAL A 74 -7.03 -18.46 5.00
CA VAL A 74 -7.38 -17.28 4.20
C VAL A 74 -8.80 -16.82 4.52
N PHE A 75 -8.99 -15.53 4.72
CA PHE A 75 -10.24 -14.84 5.08
C PHE A 75 -10.85 -15.24 6.43
N ALA A 76 -10.12 -15.95 7.29
CA ALA A 76 -10.63 -16.33 8.61
C ALA A 76 -10.79 -15.11 9.53
N GLU A 77 -9.78 -14.27 9.63
CA GLU A 77 -9.80 -13.04 10.43
C GLU A 77 -10.77 -12.01 9.85
N ILE A 78 -10.73 -11.78 8.55
CA ILE A 78 -11.67 -10.87 7.87
C ILE A 78 -13.11 -11.29 8.13
N LYS A 79 -13.42 -12.59 7.98
CA LYS A 79 -14.75 -13.13 8.25
C LYS A 79 -15.13 -13.00 9.73
N ARG A 80 -14.19 -13.25 10.64
CA ARG A 80 -14.39 -13.08 12.09
C ARG A 80 -14.76 -11.64 12.40
N TYR A 81 -14.03 -10.65 11.90
CA TYR A 81 -14.31 -9.23 12.11
C TYR A 81 -15.67 -8.82 11.53
N ILE A 82 -16.02 -9.28 10.34
CA ILE A 82 -17.32 -8.98 9.73
C ILE A 82 -18.48 -9.64 10.51
N THR A 83 -18.31 -10.89 10.94
CA THR A 83 -19.37 -11.64 11.63
C THR A 83 -19.60 -11.11 13.06
N TYR A 84 -18.54 -10.77 13.76
CA TYR A 84 -18.60 -10.35 15.16
C TYR A 84 -18.45 -8.84 15.36
N TRP A 85 -18.67 -8.05 14.32
CA TRP A 85 -18.57 -6.59 14.33
C TRP A 85 -19.16 -5.95 15.57
N LYS A 86 -20.42 -6.27 15.90
CA LYS A 86 -21.14 -5.70 17.06
C LYS A 86 -20.55 -6.10 18.42
N LYS A 87 -19.83 -7.23 18.50
CA LYS A 87 -19.23 -7.72 19.75
C LYS A 87 -17.81 -7.19 19.95
N ILE A 88 -17.06 -7.06 18.88
CA ILE A 88 -15.65 -6.61 18.90
C ILE A 88 -15.56 -5.09 19.03
N GLY A 89 -16.59 -4.37 18.58
CA GLY A 89 -16.67 -2.92 18.55
C GLY A 89 -16.14 -2.34 17.22
N ASP A 90 -16.87 -1.34 16.72
CA ASP A 90 -16.63 -0.75 15.40
C ASP A 90 -15.20 -0.24 15.23
N PHE A 91 -14.64 0.38 16.25
CA PHE A 91 -13.29 0.94 16.22
C PHE A 91 -12.20 -0.13 16.05
N ASN A 92 -12.28 -1.23 16.78
CA ASN A 92 -11.28 -2.30 16.70
C ASN A 92 -11.33 -3.03 15.35
N VAL A 93 -12.53 -3.25 14.81
CA VAL A 93 -12.73 -3.84 13.49
C VAL A 93 -12.15 -2.92 12.41
N LEU A 94 -12.48 -1.63 12.49
CA LEU A 94 -11.95 -0.63 11.54
C LEU A 94 -10.42 -0.56 11.62
N LEU A 95 -9.87 -0.52 12.84
CA LEU A 95 -8.44 -0.42 13.04
C LEU A 95 -7.68 -1.63 12.47
N ASN A 96 -8.19 -2.84 12.64
CA ASN A 96 -7.53 -4.04 12.12
C ASN A 96 -7.70 -4.20 10.60
N LEU A 97 -8.91 -4.02 10.05
CA LEU A 97 -9.13 -4.21 8.62
C LEU A 97 -8.58 -3.05 7.78
N PHE A 98 -8.88 -1.82 8.18
CA PHE A 98 -8.44 -0.64 7.41
C PHE A 98 -7.04 -0.18 7.82
N GLY A 99 -6.62 -0.42 9.07
CA GLY A 99 -5.30 -0.04 9.55
C GLY A 99 -4.18 -0.66 8.73
N ASN A 100 -4.26 -1.95 8.44
CA ASN A 100 -3.29 -2.65 7.61
C ASN A 100 -3.25 -2.08 6.19
N VAL A 101 -4.42 -1.86 5.56
CA VAL A 101 -4.51 -1.26 4.23
C VAL A 101 -3.90 0.14 4.23
N VAL A 102 -4.32 1.02 5.15
CA VAL A 102 -3.86 2.41 5.22
C VAL A 102 -2.38 2.50 5.58
N CYS A 103 -1.90 1.61 6.44
CA CYS A 103 -0.49 1.54 6.82
C CYS A 103 0.43 1.28 5.62
N PHE A 104 0.02 0.46 4.66
CA PHE A 104 0.83 0.12 3.47
C PHE A 104 0.55 0.99 2.23
N MET A 105 -0.48 1.86 2.25
CA MET A 105 -0.73 2.80 1.15
C MET A 105 0.46 3.75 0.87
N PRO A 106 1.11 4.38 1.88
CA PRO A 106 2.27 5.23 1.63
C PRO A 106 3.44 4.45 1.00
N PHE A 107 3.63 3.18 1.35
CA PHE A 107 4.65 2.33 0.75
C PHE A 107 4.45 2.22 -0.77
N GLY A 108 3.22 1.86 -1.19
CA GLY A 108 2.87 1.75 -2.61
C GLY A 108 2.91 3.06 -3.37
N PHE A 109 2.60 4.18 -2.71
CA PHE A 109 2.64 5.52 -3.30
C PHE A 109 4.07 6.06 -3.50
N VAL A 110 4.95 5.87 -2.53
CA VAL A 110 6.28 6.48 -2.52
C VAL A 110 7.30 5.69 -3.34
N LEU A 111 7.22 4.37 -3.38
CA LEU A 111 8.16 3.52 -4.13
C LEU A 111 8.38 3.96 -5.59
N PRO A 112 7.35 4.23 -6.41
CA PRO A 112 7.54 4.68 -7.78
C PRO A 112 8.11 6.10 -7.90
N ILE A 113 8.03 6.92 -6.84
CA ILE A 113 8.67 8.25 -6.77
C ILE A 113 10.17 8.08 -6.53
N LEU A 114 10.56 7.18 -5.62
CA LEU A 114 11.95 6.93 -5.26
C LEU A 114 12.74 6.32 -6.41
N SER A 115 12.12 5.40 -7.17
CA SER A 115 12.80 4.69 -8.25
C SER A 115 11.94 4.57 -9.51
N ASN A 116 12.47 5.04 -10.63
CA ASN A 116 11.81 4.88 -11.93
C ASN A 116 11.63 3.39 -12.33
N ARG A 117 12.48 2.49 -11.79
CA ARG A 117 12.35 1.04 -12.03
C ARG A 117 11.11 0.42 -11.37
N GLN A 118 10.55 1.10 -10.36
CA GLN A 118 9.38 0.67 -9.61
C GLN A 118 8.06 1.28 -10.11
N ARG A 119 8.03 1.81 -11.32
CA ARG A 119 6.81 2.39 -11.95
C ARG A 119 5.88 1.34 -12.58
N SER A 120 5.94 0.11 -12.14
CA SER A 120 5.05 -0.96 -12.58
C SER A 120 4.16 -1.38 -11.41
N VAL A 121 2.84 -1.42 -11.63
CA VAL A 121 1.88 -1.85 -10.62
C VAL A 121 2.22 -3.24 -10.07
N LEU A 122 2.59 -4.18 -10.95
CA LEU A 122 2.93 -5.55 -10.55
C LEU A 122 4.16 -5.58 -9.65
N LYS A 123 5.20 -4.79 -9.97
CA LYS A 123 6.42 -4.73 -9.16
C LYS A 123 6.16 -4.14 -7.78
N VAL A 124 5.41 -3.04 -7.71
CA VAL A 124 5.08 -2.39 -6.44
C VAL A 124 4.22 -3.31 -5.58
N THR A 125 3.18 -3.92 -6.16
CA THR A 125 2.31 -4.85 -5.44
C THR A 125 3.09 -6.07 -4.93
N PHE A 126 3.97 -6.64 -5.77
CA PHE A 126 4.82 -7.76 -5.38
C PHE A 126 5.82 -7.39 -4.27
N LEU A 127 6.47 -6.22 -4.37
CA LEU A 127 7.36 -5.73 -3.31
C LEU A 127 6.62 -5.48 -2.00
N THR A 128 5.40 -4.94 -2.07
CA THR A 128 4.55 -4.74 -0.88
C THR A 128 4.23 -6.09 -0.24
N MET A 129 3.85 -7.08 -1.04
CA MET A 129 3.58 -8.43 -0.55
C MET A 129 4.80 -9.04 0.14
N LEU A 130 5.99 -8.96 -0.47
CA LEU A 130 7.22 -9.45 0.15
C LEU A 130 7.56 -8.73 1.45
N CYS A 131 7.39 -7.41 1.48
CA CYS A 131 7.58 -6.61 2.69
C CYS A 131 6.60 -7.03 3.79
N SER A 132 5.33 -7.23 3.45
CA SER A 132 4.31 -7.69 4.41
C SER A 132 4.64 -9.08 4.96
N ILE A 133 5.02 -10.03 4.12
CA ILE A 133 5.45 -11.36 4.57
C ILE A 133 6.63 -11.26 5.54
N ALA A 134 7.61 -10.40 5.24
CA ALA A 134 8.75 -10.20 6.12
C ALA A 134 8.32 -9.62 7.49
N VAL A 135 7.35 -8.71 7.52
CA VAL A 135 6.76 -8.18 8.76
C VAL A 135 6.11 -9.30 9.56
N GLU A 136 5.23 -10.10 8.94
CA GLU A 136 4.52 -11.21 9.59
C GLU A 136 5.49 -12.25 10.19
N ILE A 137 6.54 -12.63 9.42
CA ILE A 137 7.58 -13.55 9.92
C ILE A 137 8.32 -12.92 11.10
N THR A 138 8.63 -11.62 11.04
CA THR A 138 9.32 -10.93 12.15
C THR A 138 8.44 -10.89 13.39
N GLN A 139 7.15 -10.60 13.25
CA GLN A 139 6.19 -10.61 14.38
C GLN A 139 6.07 -12.00 15.01
N LEU A 140 6.06 -13.05 14.19
CA LEU A 140 6.05 -14.43 14.69
C LEU A 140 7.33 -14.76 15.47
N VAL A 141 8.51 -14.44 14.91
CA VAL A 141 9.81 -14.75 15.55
C VAL A 141 10.02 -13.95 16.84
N THR A 142 9.59 -12.69 16.86
CA THR A 142 9.70 -11.82 18.03
C THR A 142 8.57 -12.01 19.05
N MET A 143 7.56 -12.83 18.71
CA MET A 143 6.35 -13.06 19.54
C MET A 143 5.60 -11.76 19.88
N THR A 144 5.74 -10.72 19.06
CA THR A 144 5.09 -9.42 19.26
C THR A 144 3.71 -9.34 18.62
N GLY A 145 3.31 -10.37 17.87
CA GLY A 145 2.03 -10.41 17.16
C GLY A 145 1.65 -11.83 16.76
N SER A 146 0.61 -11.94 15.94
CA SER A 146 0.17 -13.16 15.29
C SER A 146 0.51 -13.08 13.82
N CYS A 147 1.18 -14.10 13.27
CA CYS A 147 1.40 -14.18 11.83
C CYS A 147 0.08 -14.52 11.14
N ASP A 148 -0.46 -13.60 10.36
CA ASP A 148 -1.76 -13.74 9.72
C ASP A 148 -1.69 -13.52 8.21
N VAL A 149 -2.21 -14.49 7.48
CA VAL A 149 -2.27 -14.43 6.00
C VAL A 149 -3.22 -13.33 5.51
N ASP A 150 -4.26 -13.04 6.27
CA ASP A 150 -5.21 -11.97 5.94
C ASP A 150 -4.55 -10.59 6.04
N ASP A 151 -3.63 -10.39 6.98
CA ASP A 151 -2.85 -9.16 7.08
C ASP A 151 -1.94 -8.99 5.86
N VAL A 152 -1.33 -10.08 5.35
CA VAL A 152 -0.57 -10.02 4.09
C VAL A 152 -1.44 -9.57 2.91
N ILE A 153 -2.68 -10.06 2.84
CA ILE A 153 -3.62 -9.68 1.78
C ILE A 153 -4.00 -8.20 1.90
N LEU A 154 -4.36 -7.75 3.11
CA LEU A 154 -4.76 -6.37 3.38
C LEU A 154 -3.62 -5.38 3.12
N ASN A 155 -2.42 -5.69 3.59
CA ASN A 155 -1.22 -4.90 3.37
C ASN A 155 -0.89 -4.79 1.87
N THR A 156 -0.98 -5.91 1.14
CA THR A 156 -0.76 -5.94 -0.31
C THR A 156 -1.79 -5.11 -1.06
N ALA A 157 -3.07 -5.20 -0.66
CA ALA A 157 -4.13 -4.34 -1.20
C ALA A 157 -3.85 -2.85 -0.91
N GLY A 158 -3.34 -2.53 0.27
CA GLY A 158 -2.90 -1.18 0.63
C GLY A 158 -1.83 -0.64 -0.31
N GLY A 159 -0.77 -1.41 -0.56
CA GLY A 159 0.28 -1.02 -1.51
C GLY A 159 -0.22 -0.86 -2.95
N PHE A 160 -1.13 -1.73 -3.38
CA PHE A 160 -1.80 -1.60 -4.68
C PHE A 160 -2.60 -0.30 -4.79
N LEU A 161 -3.41 0.03 -3.78
CA LEU A 161 -4.17 1.28 -3.72
C LEU A 161 -3.25 2.50 -3.69
N GLY A 162 -2.15 2.44 -2.94
CA GLY A 162 -1.13 3.49 -2.91
C GLY A 162 -0.52 3.74 -4.30
N TYR A 163 -0.22 2.69 -5.05
CA TYR A 163 0.23 2.83 -6.43
C TYR A 163 -0.83 3.47 -7.34
N ILE A 164 -2.10 3.10 -7.18
CA ILE A 164 -3.19 3.74 -7.95
C ILE A 164 -3.25 5.24 -7.66
N MET A 165 -3.12 5.66 -6.40
CA MET A 165 -3.08 7.08 -6.03
C MET A 165 -1.90 7.80 -6.70
N PHE A 166 -0.70 7.19 -6.72
CA PHE A 166 0.44 7.71 -7.45
C PHE A 166 0.13 7.87 -8.94
N ALA A 167 -0.44 6.85 -9.58
CA ALA A 167 -0.77 6.84 -11.00
C ALA A 167 -1.79 7.95 -11.36
N ILE A 168 -2.82 8.14 -10.53
CA ILE A 168 -3.80 9.22 -10.68
C ILE A 168 -3.12 10.59 -10.55
N GLY A 169 -2.27 10.77 -9.53
CA GLY A 169 -1.52 12.01 -9.32
C GLY A 169 -0.65 12.38 -10.54
N MET A 170 0.04 11.38 -11.10
CA MET A 170 0.85 11.56 -12.30
C MET A 170 0.02 11.95 -13.53
N CYS A 171 -1.13 11.32 -13.71
CA CYS A 171 -2.07 11.64 -14.80
C CYS A 171 -2.58 13.09 -14.71
N VAL A 172 -2.95 13.54 -13.50
CA VAL A 172 -3.42 14.92 -13.27
C VAL A 172 -2.32 15.94 -13.58
N ILE A 173 -1.10 15.68 -13.13
CA ILE A 173 0.04 16.58 -13.41
C ILE A 173 0.24 16.72 -14.92
N HIS A 174 0.18 15.63 -15.65
CA HIS A 174 0.34 15.66 -17.10
C HIS A 174 -0.74 16.46 -17.82
N ILE A 175 -1.97 16.21 -17.51
CA ILE A 175 -3.09 16.95 -18.14
C ILE A 175 -2.88 18.46 -17.92
N ARG A 176 -2.41 18.86 -16.73
CA ARG A 176 -2.08 20.25 -16.41
C ARG A 176 -0.93 20.80 -17.26
N ASP A 177 0.15 20.05 -17.37
CA ASP A 177 1.34 20.47 -18.15
C ASP A 177 1.02 20.59 -19.64
N LYS A 178 0.22 19.66 -20.19
CA LYS A 178 -0.25 19.73 -21.57
C LYS A 178 -1.10 20.98 -21.84
N LYS A 179 -2.01 21.33 -20.92
CA LYS A 179 -2.81 22.56 -21.02
C LYS A 179 -1.97 23.83 -20.93
N ARG A 180 -0.87 23.81 -20.17
CA ARG A 180 0.03 24.97 -20.03
C ARG A 180 0.93 25.19 -21.24
N LYS A 181 1.36 24.13 -21.94
CA LYS A 181 2.18 24.20 -23.15
C LYS A 181 1.35 24.54 -24.41
N GLY A 182 0.04 24.35 -24.37
CA GLY A 182 -0.87 24.66 -25.48
C GLY A 182 -1.55 26.05 -25.40
N ARG A 183 -1.16 26.88 -24.43
CA ARG A 183 -1.46 28.31 -24.32
C ARG A 183 -0.23 29.14 -24.61
#